data_07e1deef006ee4fc87bac00f7be1bac5
#
_entry.id   07e1deef006ee4fc87bac00f7be1bac5
#
_cell.length_a   1.000
_cell.length_b   1.000
_cell.length_c   1.000
_cell.angle_alpha   90.00
_cell.angle_beta   90.00
_cell.angle_gamma   90.00
#
_symmetry.space_group_name_H-M   'P 1'
#
loop_
_entity.id
_entity.type
_entity.pdbx_description
1 polymer ?
#
loop_
_entity_poly.entity_id
_entity_poly.type
_entity_poly.pdbx_seq_one_letter_code
_entity_poly.pdbx_strand_id
1 'polypeptide(L)'
;MLRKFLLICWLACVVGTCVAQTTDGNTGAARLLRDSARVEKVKQKVSRFHIGSYGEAVMTRNFYSQSFNRYNAPERYKDEKSHGRFDLPHVTINLGYDFGHGWSVGTEIEFEHGGNETAVEIEAEESGEYEAETEKGGEVALEQLWVNKAFWQGAFNIKAGEIIVPVGYCNAYHEPMNFFTCYRPEGEATILPNTWHQLGISLWGRVKDWRYEAQFMSALNSESFTAENFVHQGATSPYEYKVANCYAAAFRLDNYSVKGLRIGVSGYYGHTFRNSIKSPGASYADVSGALAIISGDFQLKRWNWIVRGNVVYAHLSDADRIS
;
A
#
# COMPACT_ATOMS: atom_id res chain seq x y z
N MET A 1 46.06 -11.80 -14.35
CA MET A 1 44.78 -11.63 -15.10
C MET A 1 43.62 -11.55 -14.15
N LEU A 2 43.67 -10.73 -13.12
CA LEU A 2 42.62 -10.68 -12.07
C LEU A 2 42.35 -9.24 -11.61
N ARG A 3 42.31 -8.29 -12.54
CA ARG A 3 42.07 -6.86 -12.22
C ARG A 3 41.09 -6.15 -13.14
N LYS A 4 40.32 -6.88 -13.94
CA LYS A 4 39.33 -6.27 -14.86
C LYS A 4 37.85 -6.71 -14.59
N PHE A 5 37.55 -7.40 -13.50
CA PHE A 5 36.22 -7.89 -13.18
C PHE A 5 35.47 -7.07 -12.10
N LEU A 6 36.09 -6.02 -11.58
CA LEU A 6 35.49 -5.24 -10.46
C LEU A 6 34.86 -3.92 -10.88
N LEU A 7 34.71 -3.67 -12.17
CA LEU A 7 34.16 -2.39 -12.67
C LEU A 7 32.77 -2.50 -13.37
N ILE A 8 32.18 -3.67 -13.37
CA ILE A 8 30.87 -3.89 -14.06
C ILE A 8 29.68 -4.01 -13.07
N CYS A 9 29.95 -4.18 -11.78
CA CYS A 9 28.86 -4.28 -10.78
C CYS A 9 28.31 -2.94 -10.27
N TRP A 10 28.78 -1.80 -10.77
CA TRP A 10 28.36 -0.46 -10.32
C TRP A 10 27.46 0.30 -11.30
N LEU A 11 27.06 -0.32 -12.41
CA LEU A 11 26.22 0.36 -13.43
C LEU A 11 24.78 -0.17 -13.52
N ALA A 12 24.32 -0.94 -12.55
CA ALA A 12 22.99 -1.58 -12.61
C ALA A 12 21.93 -0.95 -11.68
N CYS A 13 22.16 0.25 -11.16
CA CYS A 13 21.16 0.97 -10.36
C CYS A 13 21.07 2.45 -10.75
N VAL A 14 21.02 2.76 -12.04
CA VAL A 14 20.44 4.03 -12.47
C VAL A 14 19.03 3.74 -12.94
N VAL A 15 18.12 3.54 -12.00
CA VAL A 15 16.70 3.68 -12.22
C VAL A 15 16.47 5.18 -12.43
N GLY A 16 16.28 5.57 -13.68
CA GLY A 16 15.75 6.89 -14.00
C GLY A 16 14.29 6.93 -13.57
N THR A 17 14.03 7.21 -12.31
CA THR A 17 12.69 7.61 -11.89
C THR A 17 12.42 8.99 -12.49
N CYS A 18 11.70 9.03 -13.60
CA CYS A 18 11.10 10.26 -14.08
C CYS A 18 9.90 10.54 -13.18
N VAL A 19 10.15 11.05 -11.99
CA VAL A 19 9.11 11.54 -11.10
C VAL A 19 8.72 12.93 -11.59
N ALA A 20 7.59 13.04 -12.24
CA ALA A 20 6.92 14.31 -12.37
C ALA A 20 6.33 14.66 -10.99
N GLN A 21 7.17 15.18 -10.10
CA GLN A 21 6.70 15.71 -8.83
C GLN A 21 5.80 16.91 -9.10
N THR A 22 4.50 16.76 -8.87
CA THR A 22 3.69 17.90 -8.46
C THR A 22 4.06 18.18 -7.00
N THR A 23 5.12 18.95 -6.84
CA THR A 23 5.57 19.38 -5.52
C THR A 23 4.51 20.24 -4.88
N ASP A 24 4.23 19.94 -3.62
CA ASP A 24 3.60 20.89 -2.70
C ASP A 24 4.13 22.32 -2.95
N GLY A 25 3.23 23.30 -2.98
CA GLY A 25 3.40 24.70 -3.43
C GLY A 25 4.59 25.51 -2.91
N ASN A 26 5.76 24.91 -2.82
CA ASN A 26 7.00 25.53 -2.36
C ASN A 26 8.16 25.38 -3.36
N THR A 27 7.87 25.21 -4.64
CA THR A 27 8.87 25.19 -5.71
C THR A 27 9.35 26.61 -6.05
N GLY A 28 10.53 26.69 -6.66
CA GLY A 28 11.13 27.95 -7.09
C GLY A 28 10.19 28.85 -7.94
N ALA A 29 9.24 28.26 -8.68
CA ALA A 29 8.20 28.98 -9.40
C ALA A 29 7.23 29.71 -8.45
N ALA A 30 6.88 29.17 -7.29
CA ALA A 30 6.05 29.83 -6.30
C ALA A 30 6.78 31.00 -5.63
N ARG A 31 8.11 30.96 -5.56
CA ARG A 31 8.93 32.10 -5.07
C ARG A 31 8.98 33.25 -6.07
N LEU A 32 9.08 32.96 -7.35
CA LEU A 32 9.10 33.97 -8.43
C LEU A 32 7.74 34.67 -8.59
N LEU A 33 6.66 34.03 -8.18
CA LEU A 33 5.30 34.58 -8.28
C LEU A 33 4.88 35.38 -7.03
N ARG A 34 5.66 35.40 -5.96
CA ARG A 34 5.30 36.13 -4.72
C ARG A 34 5.33 37.65 -4.83
N ASP A 35 6.03 38.21 -5.82
CA ASP A 35 6.29 39.65 -5.89
C ASP A 35 5.45 40.43 -6.92
N SER A 36 4.40 39.84 -7.50
CA SER A 36 3.55 40.57 -8.45
C SER A 36 2.05 40.53 -8.10
N ALA A 37 1.39 41.69 -8.26
CA ALA A 37 -0.08 41.82 -8.10
C ALA A 37 -0.90 40.83 -9.01
N ARG A 38 -0.25 40.15 -9.93
CA ARG A 38 -0.80 39.07 -10.74
C ARG A 38 -1.02 37.78 -9.92
N VAL A 39 -0.26 37.60 -8.84
CA VAL A 39 -0.33 36.43 -7.94
C VAL A 39 -1.60 36.41 -7.14
N GLU A 40 -2.14 37.55 -6.71
CA GLU A 40 -3.42 37.60 -6.03
C GLU A 40 -4.59 37.22 -6.94
N LYS A 41 -4.55 37.61 -8.21
CA LYS A 41 -5.56 37.20 -9.18
C LYS A 41 -5.43 35.70 -9.59
N VAL A 42 -4.22 35.15 -9.54
CA VAL A 42 -3.99 33.72 -9.78
C VAL A 42 -4.41 32.88 -8.58
N LYS A 43 -4.21 33.36 -7.35
CA LYS A 43 -4.75 32.73 -6.13
C LYS A 43 -6.27 32.62 -6.13
N GLN A 44 -6.99 33.53 -6.76
CA GLN A 44 -8.45 33.44 -6.92
C GLN A 44 -8.89 32.40 -7.97
N LYS A 45 -7.97 31.86 -8.75
CA LYS A 45 -8.20 30.87 -9.79
C LYS A 45 -7.44 29.55 -9.56
N VAL A 46 -7.18 29.22 -8.30
CA VAL A 46 -6.71 27.85 -7.99
C VAL A 46 -7.79 26.90 -8.45
N SER A 47 -7.46 26.06 -9.40
CA SER A 47 -8.37 25.03 -9.89
C SER A 47 -8.82 24.19 -8.69
N ARG A 48 -10.12 24.05 -8.51
CA ARG A 48 -10.68 23.13 -7.52
C ARG A 48 -10.47 21.67 -7.89
N PHE A 49 -10.09 21.44 -9.12
CA PHE A 49 -9.78 20.13 -9.67
C PHE A 49 -8.27 19.88 -9.56
N HIS A 50 -7.92 18.76 -8.97
CA HIS A 50 -6.56 18.28 -8.80
C HIS A 50 -6.39 17.01 -9.64
N ILE A 51 -5.29 16.96 -10.38
CA ILE A 51 -4.86 15.77 -11.08
C ILE A 51 -3.39 15.52 -10.75
N GLY A 52 -3.08 14.30 -10.41
CA GLY A 52 -1.73 13.82 -10.19
C GLY A 52 -1.55 12.48 -10.89
N SER A 53 -0.33 12.15 -11.20
CA SER A 53 0.03 10.85 -11.75
C SER A 53 1.48 10.56 -11.40
N TYR A 54 1.79 9.31 -11.16
CA TYR A 54 3.15 8.81 -11.11
C TYR A 54 3.20 7.43 -11.78
N GLY A 55 4.40 7.00 -12.11
CA GLY A 55 4.63 5.67 -12.63
C GLY A 55 6.10 5.34 -12.56
N GLU A 56 6.40 4.06 -12.59
CA GLU A 56 7.77 3.58 -12.59
C GLU A 56 7.96 2.47 -13.62
N ALA A 57 9.17 2.41 -14.15
CA ALA A 57 9.62 1.32 -14.99
C ALA A 57 10.86 0.72 -14.32
N VAL A 58 10.87 -0.58 -14.12
CA VAL A 58 11.95 -1.26 -13.43
C VAL A 58 12.57 -2.36 -14.26
N MET A 59 13.86 -2.58 -14.04
CA MET A 59 14.59 -3.75 -14.51
C MET A 59 15.22 -4.42 -13.31
N THR A 60 14.93 -5.70 -13.12
CA THR A 60 15.57 -6.49 -12.05
C THR A 60 16.28 -7.69 -12.60
N ARG A 61 17.30 -8.15 -11.89
CA ARG A 61 17.97 -9.41 -12.12
C ARG A 61 18.05 -10.18 -10.82
N ASN A 62 17.26 -11.22 -10.73
CA ASN A 62 17.26 -12.11 -9.59
C ASN A 62 18.31 -13.22 -9.80
N PHE A 63 19.20 -13.37 -8.85
CA PHE A 63 20.21 -14.44 -8.82
C PHE A 63 19.76 -15.63 -7.97
N TYR A 64 18.51 -15.62 -7.57
CA TYR A 64 17.84 -16.61 -6.76
C TYR A 64 16.36 -16.75 -7.19
N SER A 65 15.61 -17.70 -6.59
CA SER A 65 14.18 -17.81 -6.82
C SER A 65 13.42 -16.52 -6.46
N GLN A 66 12.31 -16.29 -7.13
CA GLN A 66 11.38 -15.22 -6.76
C GLN A 66 10.58 -15.53 -5.49
N SER A 67 10.49 -16.80 -5.10
CA SER A 67 9.78 -17.19 -3.88
C SER A 67 10.49 -16.62 -2.65
N PHE A 68 9.75 -15.91 -1.79
CA PHE A 68 10.30 -15.44 -0.51
C PHE A 68 10.62 -16.60 0.44
N ASN A 69 10.05 -17.79 0.25
CA ASN A 69 10.40 -19.01 0.98
C ASN A 69 11.87 -19.41 0.81
N ARG A 70 12.60 -18.84 -0.17
CA ARG A 70 14.04 -19.01 -0.33
C ARG A 70 14.84 -18.64 0.92
N TYR A 71 14.34 -17.73 1.74
CA TYR A 71 14.99 -17.34 2.98
C TYR A 71 14.84 -18.40 4.07
N ASN A 72 13.75 -19.15 4.04
CA ASN A 72 13.46 -20.20 5.01
C ASN A 72 13.98 -21.57 4.56
N ALA A 73 14.17 -21.78 3.26
CA ALA A 73 14.60 -23.04 2.67
C ALA A 73 15.68 -22.83 1.57
N PRO A 74 16.85 -22.25 1.88
CA PRO A 74 17.86 -21.87 0.91
C PRO A 74 18.36 -23.07 0.09
N GLU A 75 18.47 -24.24 0.70
CA GLU A 75 18.91 -25.46 0.02
C GLU A 75 17.97 -25.88 -1.12
N ARG A 76 16.67 -25.59 -0.97
CA ARG A 76 15.65 -25.94 -2.00
C ARG A 76 15.79 -25.06 -3.25
N TYR A 77 16.33 -23.87 -3.12
CA TYR A 77 16.39 -22.87 -4.20
C TYR A 77 17.80 -22.57 -4.70
N LYS A 78 18.84 -23.22 -4.14
CA LYS A 78 20.25 -22.95 -4.47
C LYS A 78 20.61 -23.18 -5.93
N ASP A 79 19.93 -24.10 -6.60
CA ASP A 79 20.20 -24.48 -7.99
C ASP A 79 19.28 -23.77 -9.00
N GLU A 80 18.39 -22.87 -8.53
CA GLU A 80 17.56 -22.10 -9.41
C GLU A 80 18.36 -21.07 -10.21
N LYS A 81 18.06 -20.98 -11.49
CA LYS A 81 18.73 -20.06 -12.40
C LYS A 81 18.31 -18.62 -12.13
N SER A 82 19.25 -17.72 -12.28
CA SER A 82 18.95 -16.28 -12.28
C SER A 82 18.07 -15.92 -13.47
N HIS A 83 17.16 -14.98 -13.28
CA HIS A 83 16.31 -14.46 -14.33
C HIS A 83 16.21 -12.94 -14.28
N GLY A 84 15.93 -12.33 -15.43
CA GLY A 84 15.71 -10.90 -15.55
C GLY A 84 14.24 -10.61 -15.76
N ARG A 85 13.82 -9.42 -15.31
CA ARG A 85 12.46 -8.90 -15.47
C ARG A 85 12.52 -7.44 -15.89
N PHE A 86 11.67 -7.07 -16.84
CA PHE A 86 11.23 -5.70 -17.07
C PHE A 86 9.80 -5.58 -16.59
N ASP A 87 9.48 -4.50 -15.92
CA ASP A 87 8.17 -4.34 -15.31
C ASP A 87 7.76 -2.85 -15.25
N LEU A 88 6.46 -2.60 -15.31
CA LEU A 88 5.81 -1.33 -14.98
C LEU A 88 4.93 -1.57 -13.75
N PRO A 89 5.52 -1.76 -12.56
CA PRO A 89 4.77 -2.26 -11.43
C PRO A 89 3.64 -1.33 -11.01
N HIS A 90 3.81 -0.03 -11.16
CA HIS A 90 2.80 0.95 -10.77
C HIS A 90 2.72 2.09 -11.77
N VAL A 91 1.51 2.35 -12.27
CA VAL A 91 1.14 3.56 -13.01
C VAL A 91 -0.17 4.07 -12.42
N THR A 92 -0.13 5.18 -11.71
CA THR A 92 -1.24 5.67 -10.89
C THR A 92 -1.76 6.99 -11.41
N ILE A 93 -3.09 7.15 -11.41
CA ILE A 93 -3.78 8.39 -11.70
C ILE A 93 -4.58 8.82 -10.47
N ASN A 94 -4.26 9.99 -9.94
CA ASN A 94 -4.95 10.62 -8.83
C ASN A 94 -5.83 11.76 -9.32
N LEU A 95 -7.12 11.73 -9.00
CA LEU A 95 -8.06 12.79 -9.29
C LEU A 95 -8.69 13.29 -7.99
N GLY A 96 -8.86 14.60 -7.88
CA GLY A 96 -9.49 15.21 -6.73
C GLY A 96 -10.28 16.46 -7.08
N TYR A 97 -11.30 16.76 -6.29
CA TYR A 97 -12.08 17.97 -6.42
C TYR A 97 -12.42 18.56 -5.07
N ASP A 98 -12.18 19.88 -4.93
CA ASP A 98 -12.54 20.66 -3.75
C ASP A 98 -13.86 21.42 -4.01
N PHE A 99 -14.92 21.01 -3.32
CA PHE A 99 -16.23 21.67 -3.40
C PHE A 99 -16.28 22.98 -2.59
N GLY A 100 -15.26 23.27 -1.81
CA GLY A 100 -15.24 24.37 -0.85
C GLY A 100 -15.91 24.00 0.48
N HIS A 101 -15.83 24.92 1.43
CA HIS A 101 -16.37 24.73 2.79
C HIS A 101 -15.86 23.47 3.50
N GLY A 102 -14.66 22.98 3.13
CA GLY A 102 -14.01 21.78 3.70
C GLY A 102 -14.51 20.47 3.11
N TRP A 103 -15.33 20.47 2.07
CA TRP A 103 -15.72 19.27 1.35
C TRP A 103 -14.77 18.98 0.18
N SER A 104 -14.30 17.74 0.08
CA SER A 104 -13.50 17.25 -1.03
C SER A 104 -13.81 15.81 -1.37
N VAL A 105 -13.48 15.43 -2.59
CA VAL A 105 -13.52 14.05 -3.09
C VAL A 105 -12.17 13.73 -3.70
N GLY A 106 -11.75 12.49 -3.58
CA GLY A 106 -10.54 11.99 -4.24
C GLY A 106 -10.71 10.55 -4.68
N THR A 107 -10.01 10.21 -5.75
CA THR A 107 -9.88 8.85 -6.25
C THR A 107 -8.45 8.60 -6.70
N GLU A 108 -8.03 7.37 -6.55
CA GLU A 108 -6.75 6.86 -7.01
C GLU A 108 -6.98 5.57 -7.78
N ILE A 109 -6.54 5.56 -9.03
CA ILE A 109 -6.65 4.42 -9.94
C ILE A 109 -5.24 3.98 -10.28
N GLU A 110 -4.92 2.75 -9.99
CA GLU A 110 -3.64 2.14 -10.28
C GLU A 110 -3.75 1.12 -11.41
N PHE A 111 -2.77 1.13 -12.28
CA PHE A 111 -2.52 0.11 -13.29
C PHE A 111 -1.29 -0.66 -12.84
N GLU A 112 -1.47 -1.85 -12.31
CA GLU A 112 -0.39 -2.73 -11.90
C GLU A 112 0.15 -3.50 -13.11
N HIS A 113 1.47 -3.70 -13.14
CA HIS A 113 2.19 -4.38 -14.22
C HIS A 113 1.85 -3.86 -15.62
N GLY A 114 1.60 -2.55 -15.71
CA GLY A 114 1.30 -1.85 -16.95
C GLY A 114 -0.12 -2.03 -17.47
N GLY A 115 -0.92 -2.94 -16.95
CA GLY A 115 -2.30 -3.21 -17.35
C GLY A 115 -2.47 -3.62 -18.83
N ASN A 116 -1.37 -3.91 -19.53
CA ASN A 116 -1.34 -4.19 -20.96
C ASN A 116 -0.45 -5.39 -21.33
N GLU A 117 0.13 -6.04 -20.36
CA GLU A 117 0.89 -7.27 -20.59
C GLU A 117 -0.05 -8.42 -20.95
N THR A 118 0.50 -9.39 -21.67
CA THR A 118 -0.23 -10.61 -22.03
C THR A 118 0.33 -11.75 -21.19
N ALA A 119 -0.52 -12.37 -20.41
CA ALA A 119 -0.21 -13.58 -19.64
C ALA A 119 -0.91 -14.78 -20.27
N VAL A 120 -0.35 -15.96 -20.11
CA VAL A 120 -1.00 -17.23 -20.39
C VAL A 120 -1.44 -17.81 -19.07
N GLU A 121 -2.72 -17.83 -18.83
CA GLU A 121 -3.31 -18.53 -17.70
C GLU A 121 -3.52 -19.99 -18.08
N ILE A 122 -3.10 -20.88 -17.21
CA ILE A 122 -3.31 -22.33 -17.40
C ILE A 122 -4.32 -22.76 -16.36
N GLU A 123 -5.55 -22.95 -16.80
CA GLU A 123 -6.60 -23.49 -15.96
C GLU A 123 -6.57 -25.03 -16.03
N ALA A 124 -6.59 -25.66 -14.86
CA ALA A 124 -6.77 -27.10 -14.73
C ALA A 124 -8.26 -27.38 -14.52
N GLU A 125 -8.95 -27.82 -15.56
CA GLU A 125 -10.35 -28.22 -15.42
C GLU A 125 -10.50 -29.49 -14.57
N GLU A 126 -11.69 -29.67 -13.99
CA GLU A 126 -12.05 -30.85 -13.17
C GLU A 126 -11.89 -32.18 -13.93
N SER A 127 -11.87 -32.16 -15.25
CA SER A 127 -11.69 -33.33 -16.13
C SER A 127 -10.22 -33.69 -16.40
N GLY A 128 -9.26 -32.86 -15.91
CA GLY A 128 -7.82 -33.09 -16.16
C GLY A 128 -7.34 -32.61 -17.53
N GLU A 129 -8.14 -31.90 -18.28
CA GLU A 129 -7.72 -31.16 -19.46
C GLU A 129 -7.22 -29.80 -19.03
N TYR A 130 -6.09 -29.36 -19.61
CA TYR A 130 -5.51 -28.04 -19.37
C TYR A 130 -5.87 -27.15 -20.55
N GLU A 131 -6.63 -26.12 -20.30
CA GLU A 131 -6.81 -25.05 -21.25
C GLU A 131 -5.83 -23.92 -20.96
N ALA A 132 -5.16 -23.46 -22.02
CA ALA A 132 -4.28 -22.29 -21.92
C ALA A 132 -5.02 -21.10 -22.55
N GLU A 133 -5.52 -20.21 -21.73
CA GLU A 133 -6.08 -18.96 -22.20
C GLU A 133 -5.03 -17.85 -22.17
N THR A 134 -5.08 -16.99 -23.17
CA THR A 134 -4.20 -15.81 -23.23
C THR A 134 -5.00 -14.61 -22.77
N GLU A 135 -4.74 -14.19 -21.56
CA GLU A 135 -5.33 -12.97 -21.00
C GLU A 135 -4.35 -11.80 -21.03
N LYS A 136 -4.87 -10.58 -20.92
CA LYS A 136 -4.01 -9.44 -20.67
C LYS A 136 -3.54 -9.50 -19.23
N GLY A 137 -2.23 -9.52 -19.05
CA GLY A 137 -1.63 -9.40 -17.73
C GLY A 137 -1.80 -7.99 -17.16
N GLY A 138 -1.58 -7.90 -15.87
CA GLY A 138 -1.73 -6.69 -15.11
C GLY A 138 -3.16 -6.48 -14.57
N GLU A 139 -3.27 -5.59 -13.63
CA GLU A 139 -4.50 -5.30 -12.90
C GLU A 139 -4.83 -3.81 -12.97
N VAL A 140 -6.11 -3.46 -12.94
CA VAL A 140 -6.58 -2.09 -12.75
C VAL A 140 -7.34 -2.05 -11.43
N ALA A 141 -6.73 -1.44 -10.43
CA ALA A 141 -7.28 -1.33 -9.09
C ALA A 141 -7.81 0.07 -8.81
N LEU A 142 -8.98 0.14 -8.17
CA LEU A 142 -9.45 1.36 -7.53
C LEU A 142 -8.93 1.36 -6.09
N GLU A 143 -7.74 1.92 -5.88
CA GLU A 143 -7.13 1.93 -4.54
C GLU A 143 -7.83 2.85 -3.57
N GLN A 144 -8.32 3.98 -4.05
CA GLN A 144 -9.04 4.93 -3.23
C GLN A 144 -10.23 5.56 -3.97
N LEU A 145 -11.34 5.71 -3.28
CA LEU A 145 -12.48 6.55 -3.67
C LEU A 145 -13.18 7.03 -2.42
N TRP A 146 -13.03 8.31 -2.10
CA TRP A 146 -13.53 8.83 -0.84
C TRP A 146 -14.12 10.23 -0.96
N VAL A 147 -15.02 10.54 -0.02
CA VAL A 147 -15.50 11.88 0.29
C VAL A 147 -14.94 12.28 1.65
N ASN A 148 -14.45 13.49 1.78
CA ASN A 148 -13.89 14.02 3.02
C ASN A 148 -14.54 15.36 3.40
N LYS A 149 -14.78 15.52 4.69
CA LYS A 149 -15.20 16.78 5.30
C LYS A 149 -14.16 17.22 6.32
N ALA A 150 -13.55 18.37 6.08
CA ALA A 150 -12.60 19.01 6.98
C ALA A 150 -13.29 20.02 7.90
N PHE A 151 -12.89 20.00 9.17
CA PHE A 151 -13.29 20.94 10.21
C PHE A 151 -12.03 21.57 10.83
N TRP A 152 -12.20 22.76 11.39
CA TRP A 152 -11.14 23.46 12.11
C TRP A 152 -9.81 23.49 11.36
N GLN A 153 -9.85 23.87 10.08
CA GLN A 153 -8.67 23.98 9.19
C GLN A 153 -7.89 22.65 9.07
N GLY A 154 -8.60 21.51 9.11
CA GLY A 154 -7.99 20.19 8.97
C GLY A 154 -7.48 19.59 10.27
N ALA A 155 -7.69 20.26 11.41
CA ALA A 155 -7.38 19.66 12.70
C ALA A 155 -8.24 18.42 12.99
N PHE A 156 -9.45 18.36 12.44
CA PHE A 156 -10.34 17.20 12.47
C PHE A 156 -11.01 17.00 11.12
N ASN A 157 -11.07 15.79 10.62
CA ASN A 157 -11.68 15.45 9.35
C ASN A 157 -12.46 14.14 9.48
N ILE A 158 -13.50 14.00 8.69
CA ILE A 158 -14.25 12.76 8.50
C ILE A 158 -14.12 12.38 7.03
N LYS A 159 -13.62 11.18 6.75
CA LYS A 159 -13.46 10.62 5.41
C LYS A 159 -14.25 9.31 5.34
N ALA A 160 -14.96 9.06 4.26
CA ALA A 160 -15.70 7.83 4.03
C ALA A 160 -15.55 7.37 2.58
N GLY A 161 -15.49 6.07 2.37
CA GLY A 161 -15.32 5.42 1.06
C GLY A 161 -14.29 4.31 1.11
N GLU A 162 -13.70 4.00 -0.04
CA GLU A 162 -12.53 3.12 -0.12
C GLU A 162 -11.30 3.93 0.30
N ILE A 163 -10.70 3.53 1.42
CA ILE A 163 -9.63 4.28 2.10
C ILE A 163 -8.46 3.36 2.45
N ILE A 164 -7.26 3.91 2.40
CA ILE A 164 -6.05 3.20 2.83
C ILE A 164 -6.10 2.94 4.33
N VAL A 165 -5.80 1.70 4.72
CA VAL A 165 -5.67 1.28 6.12
C VAL A 165 -4.22 1.52 6.57
N PRO A 166 -3.96 2.49 7.45
CA PRO A 166 -2.60 2.98 7.71
C PRO A 166 -1.84 2.12 8.74
N VAL A 167 -1.98 0.81 8.64
CA VAL A 167 -1.31 -0.15 9.53
C VAL A 167 -0.02 -0.63 8.92
N GLY A 168 1.08 -0.39 9.60
CA GLY A 168 2.43 -0.58 9.09
C GLY A 168 2.97 0.64 8.35
N TYR A 169 4.29 0.60 8.06
CA TYR A 169 4.96 1.68 7.34
C TYR A 169 4.57 1.67 5.86
N CYS A 170 4.63 0.50 5.21
CA CYS A 170 4.44 0.36 3.77
C CYS A 170 2.99 0.61 3.33
N ASN A 171 2.01 0.43 4.21
CA ASN A 171 0.63 0.81 3.91
C ASN A 171 0.39 2.30 4.16
N ALA A 172 0.91 2.85 5.25
CA ALA A 172 0.75 4.28 5.55
C ALA A 172 1.44 5.21 4.53
N TYR A 173 2.47 4.72 3.85
CA TYR A 173 3.28 5.43 2.85
C TYR A 173 3.47 4.53 1.63
N HIS A 174 2.35 4.11 1.02
CA HIS A 174 2.26 3.05 0.03
C HIS A 174 2.87 3.41 -1.33
N GLU A 175 3.05 4.69 -1.63
CA GLU A 175 3.58 5.10 -2.93
C GLU A 175 5.03 4.59 -3.12
N PRO A 176 5.37 4.06 -4.31
CA PRO A 176 6.68 3.46 -4.61
C PRO A 176 7.86 4.38 -4.34
N MET A 177 7.70 5.68 -4.53
CA MET A 177 8.73 6.69 -4.25
C MET A 177 9.15 6.76 -2.77
N ASN A 178 8.40 6.14 -1.88
CA ASN A 178 8.75 5.98 -0.48
C ASN A 178 9.63 4.76 -0.21
N PHE A 179 9.85 3.88 -1.18
CA PHE A 179 10.69 2.69 -1.00
C PHE A 179 12.14 3.00 -1.37
N PHE A 180 13.08 2.18 -0.87
CA PHE A 180 14.50 2.23 -1.25
C PHE A 180 14.82 1.24 -2.37
N THR A 181 13.88 0.35 -2.67
CA THR A 181 13.97 -0.73 -3.65
C THR A 181 12.93 -0.53 -4.73
N CYS A 182 13.07 -1.24 -5.84
CA CYS A 182 12.08 -1.21 -6.93
C CYS A 182 10.71 -1.77 -6.52
N TYR A 183 10.68 -2.62 -5.52
CA TYR A 183 9.47 -3.21 -4.98
C TYR A 183 9.36 -2.95 -3.49
N ARG A 184 8.19 -3.20 -2.90
CA ARG A 184 7.97 -3.10 -1.46
C ARG A 184 8.98 -3.94 -0.68
N PRO A 185 9.40 -3.48 0.51
CA PRO A 185 10.20 -4.31 1.41
C PRO A 185 9.43 -5.58 1.80
N GLU A 186 10.05 -6.74 1.59
CA GLU A 186 9.41 -8.04 1.78
C GLU A 186 8.89 -8.29 3.21
N GLY A 187 9.58 -7.78 4.25
CA GLY A 187 9.24 -8.11 5.63
C GLY A 187 7.81 -7.75 6.03
N GLU A 188 7.36 -6.54 5.73
CA GLU A 188 5.98 -6.13 6.00
C GLU A 188 5.02 -6.67 4.94
N ALA A 189 5.42 -6.59 3.67
CA ALA A 189 4.63 -7.00 2.53
C ALA A 189 4.30 -8.50 2.50
N THR A 190 5.10 -9.33 3.17
CA THR A 190 4.84 -10.78 3.25
C THR A 190 3.68 -11.10 4.17
N ILE A 191 3.48 -10.34 5.24
CA ILE A 191 2.54 -10.71 6.31
C ILE A 191 1.30 -9.82 6.39
N LEU A 192 1.35 -8.62 5.82
CA LEU A 192 0.22 -7.68 5.79
C LEU A 192 -0.30 -7.51 4.36
N PRO A 193 -1.58 -7.16 4.16
CA PRO A 193 -2.08 -6.76 2.86
C PRO A 193 -1.25 -5.60 2.28
N ASN A 194 -0.96 -5.66 0.98
CA ASN A 194 -0.23 -4.63 0.26
C ASN A 194 -1.20 -3.64 -0.38
N THR A 195 -0.84 -2.37 -0.29
CA THR A 195 -1.73 -1.24 -0.52
C THR A 195 -3.09 -1.53 0.12
N TRP A 196 -3.03 -1.79 1.42
CA TRP A 196 -4.20 -2.22 2.17
C TRP A 196 -5.27 -1.13 2.18
N HIS A 197 -6.34 -1.36 1.44
CA HIS A 197 -7.49 -0.46 1.37
C HIS A 197 -8.78 -1.20 1.71
N GLN A 198 -9.74 -0.50 2.30
CA GLN A 198 -11.03 -1.04 2.72
C GLN A 198 -12.13 0.02 2.64
N LEU A 199 -13.36 -0.43 2.38
CA LEU A 199 -14.55 0.40 2.55
C LEU A 199 -14.78 0.69 4.03
N GLY A 200 -14.81 1.98 4.38
CA GLY A 200 -14.95 2.37 5.77
C GLY A 200 -15.05 3.88 5.99
N ILE A 201 -14.95 4.24 7.24
CA ILE A 201 -14.97 5.63 7.72
C ILE A 201 -13.67 5.88 8.48
N SER A 202 -13.04 7.02 8.22
CA SER A 202 -11.84 7.50 8.91
C SER A 202 -12.11 8.83 9.59
N LEU A 203 -11.73 8.92 10.85
CA LEU A 203 -11.61 10.16 11.62
C LEU A 203 -10.12 10.48 11.71
N TRP A 204 -9.69 11.56 11.07
CA TRP A 204 -8.28 11.87 11.00
C TRP A 204 -8.01 13.37 11.14
N GLY A 205 -6.77 13.71 11.43
CA GLY A 205 -6.40 15.10 11.50
C GLY A 205 -4.94 15.32 11.89
N ARG A 206 -4.61 16.61 11.99
CA ARG A 206 -3.30 17.04 12.43
C ARG A 206 -3.44 18.20 13.42
N VAL A 207 -2.82 18.03 14.59
CA VAL A 207 -2.76 19.06 15.62
C VAL A 207 -1.29 19.24 16.03
N LYS A 208 -0.71 20.41 15.73
CA LYS A 208 0.71 20.69 15.91
C LYS A 208 1.58 19.63 15.23
N ASP A 209 2.39 18.94 16.01
CA ASP A 209 3.33 17.91 15.56
C ASP A 209 2.73 16.49 15.53
N TRP A 210 1.45 16.36 15.82
CA TRP A 210 0.77 15.09 15.85
C TRP A 210 -0.18 14.94 14.66
N ARG A 211 -0.07 13.83 13.93
CA ARG A 211 -1.08 13.33 13.00
C ARG A 211 -1.73 12.11 13.63
N TYR A 212 -3.03 12.05 13.57
CA TYR A 212 -3.79 10.93 14.07
C TYR A 212 -4.82 10.46 13.05
N GLU A 213 -5.15 9.20 13.12
CA GLU A 213 -6.19 8.57 12.30
C GLU A 213 -6.80 7.40 13.06
N ALA A 214 -8.12 7.29 13.05
CA ALA A 214 -8.88 6.16 13.56
C ALA A 214 -9.91 5.76 12.52
N GLN A 215 -9.98 4.48 12.20
CA GLN A 215 -10.84 3.94 11.14
C GLN A 215 -11.77 2.86 11.68
N PHE A 216 -12.95 2.77 11.06
CA PHE A 216 -13.90 1.68 11.22
C PHE A 216 -14.26 1.16 9.84
N MET A 217 -14.15 -0.17 9.63
CA MET A 217 -14.27 -0.78 8.31
C MET A 217 -14.74 -2.25 8.40
N SER A 218 -14.96 -2.89 7.25
CA SER A 218 -15.11 -4.34 7.18
C SER A 218 -13.82 -5.04 7.63
N ALA A 219 -13.95 -6.15 8.35
CA ALA A 219 -12.80 -6.94 8.78
C ALA A 219 -12.16 -7.70 7.61
N LEU A 220 -10.91 -8.15 7.82
CA LEU A 220 -10.27 -9.11 6.93
C LEU A 220 -11.05 -10.44 6.91
N ASN A 221 -10.89 -11.20 5.84
CA ASN A 221 -11.48 -12.53 5.69
C ASN A 221 -10.42 -13.61 5.95
N SER A 222 -10.60 -14.40 7.00
CA SER A 222 -9.65 -15.47 7.35
C SER A 222 -9.64 -16.65 6.38
N GLU A 223 -10.61 -16.79 5.49
CA GLU A 223 -10.57 -17.83 4.43
C GLU A 223 -9.39 -17.63 3.47
N SER A 224 -8.85 -16.42 3.39
CA SER A 224 -7.68 -16.09 2.57
C SER A 224 -6.37 -16.07 3.38
N PHE A 225 -6.36 -16.50 4.65
CA PHE A 225 -5.15 -16.56 5.44
C PHE A 225 -4.36 -17.84 5.12
N THR A 226 -3.03 -17.73 5.14
CA THR A 226 -2.15 -18.87 4.89
C THR A 226 -1.02 -18.94 5.91
N ALA A 227 -0.44 -20.12 6.10
CA ALA A 227 0.71 -20.28 6.98
C ALA A 227 1.97 -19.57 6.44
N GLU A 228 2.09 -19.44 5.10
CA GLU A 228 3.22 -18.80 4.47
C GLU A 228 3.12 -17.26 4.50
N ASN A 229 1.91 -16.71 4.30
CA ASN A 229 1.70 -15.28 4.07
C ASN A 229 0.85 -14.62 5.16
N PHE A 230 0.53 -15.35 6.20
CA PHE A 230 -0.30 -14.90 7.33
C PHE A 230 -1.61 -14.24 6.86
N VAL A 231 -1.78 -12.93 7.05
CA VAL A 231 -3.01 -12.21 6.68
C VAL A 231 -2.91 -11.43 5.38
N HIS A 232 -1.84 -11.61 4.61
CA HIS A 232 -1.52 -10.83 3.41
C HIS A 232 -2.71 -10.74 2.43
N GLN A 233 -3.35 -11.86 2.13
CA GLN A 233 -4.50 -11.90 1.22
C GLN A 233 -5.85 -11.66 1.89
N GLY A 234 -5.87 -11.37 3.18
CA GLY A 234 -7.13 -11.23 3.92
C GLY A 234 -8.00 -10.05 3.53
N ALA A 235 -7.45 -9.07 2.82
CA ALA A 235 -8.20 -7.94 2.27
C ALA A 235 -8.89 -8.27 0.93
N THR A 236 -8.57 -9.40 0.31
CA THR A 236 -9.20 -9.84 -0.94
C THR A 236 -10.58 -10.44 -0.69
N SER A 237 -11.38 -10.52 -1.73
CA SER A 237 -12.70 -11.17 -1.71
C SER A 237 -12.81 -12.07 -2.94
N PRO A 238 -13.33 -13.28 -2.82
CA PRO A 238 -13.64 -14.12 -3.97
C PRO A 238 -14.90 -13.67 -4.71
N TYR A 239 -15.45 -12.53 -4.35
CA TYR A 239 -16.67 -11.95 -4.93
C TYR A 239 -16.36 -10.57 -5.49
N GLU A 240 -17.23 -10.07 -6.36
CA GLU A 240 -17.16 -8.71 -6.91
C GLU A 240 -17.46 -7.60 -5.86
N TYR A 241 -17.65 -7.98 -4.60
CA TYR A 241 -17.92 -7.08 -3.49
C TYR A 241 -17.21 -7.53 -2.21
N LYS A 242 -17.01 -6.60 -1.28
CA LYS A 242 -16.45 -6.89 0.04
C LYS A 242 -17.54 -7.44 0.97
N VAL A 243 -17.24 -8.54 1.64
CA VAL A 243 -18.09 -9.07 2.71
C VAL A 243 -17.94 -8.20 3.95
N ALA A 244 -19.05 -7.88 4.62
CA ALA A 244 -19.10 -7.02 5.81
C ALA A 244 -19.92 -7.64 6.94
N ASN A 245 -19.74 -8.94 7.18
CA ASN A 245 -20.39 -9.65 8.29
C ASN A 245 -19.67 -9.38 9.63
N CYS A 246 -18.40 -9.01 9.58
CA CYS A 246 -17.60 -8.60 10.73
C CYS A 246 -16.94 -7.25 10.46
N TYR A 247 -16.65 -6.53 11.55
CA TYR A 247 -16.06 -5.21 11.49
C TYR A 247 -14.73 -5.16 12.22
N ALA A 248 -13.94 -4.17 11.85
CA ALA A 248 -12.63 -3.91 12.42
C ALA A 248 -12.41 -2.43 12.66
N ALA A 249 -11.49 -2.15 13.57
CA ALA A 249 -10.97 -0.83 13.80
C ALA A 249 -9.46 -0.80 13.53
N ALA A 250 -8.99 0.30 12.95
CA ALA A 250 -7.57 0.58 12.81
C ALA A 250 -7.26 1.97 13.35
N PHE A 251 -6.00 2.17 13.77
CA PHE A 251 -5.54 3.48 14.19
C PHE A 251 -4.10 3.73 13.75
N ARG A 252 -3.75 5.01 13.63
CA ARG A 252 -2.38 5.47 13.46
C ARG A 252 -2.15 6.77 14.20
N LEU A 253 -0.98 6.90 14.81
CA LEU A 253 -0.51 8.11 15.46
C LEU A 253 0.93 8.37 15.05
N ASP A 254 1.19 9.51 14.42
CA ASP A 254 2.53 9.96 14.04
C ASP A 254 2.94 11.20 14.82
N ASN A 255 4.19 11.25 15.24
CA ASN A 255 4.81 12.40 15.89
C ASN A 255 5.96 12.97 15.05
N TYR A 256 5.98 14.31 14.90
CA TYR A 256 6.95 15.07 14.11
C TYR A 256 7.67 16.15 14.96
N SER A 257 7.61 16.07 16.29
CA SER A 257 8.16 17.10 17.19
C SER A 257 9.66 17.31 17.03
N VAL A 258 10.39 16.27 16.64
CA VAL A 258 11.83 16.35 16.41
C VAL A 258 12.10 16.59 14.93
N LYS A 259 12.80 17.69 14.61
CA LYS A 259 13.10 18.03 13.22
C LYS A 259 13.86 16.91 12.51
N GLY A 260 13.28 16.44 11.42
CA GLY A 260 13.83 15.35 10.61
C GLY A 260 13.50 13.96 11.11
N LEU A 261 12.83 13.79 12.25
CA LEU A 261 12.40 12.50 12.77
C LEU A 261 10.86 12.44 12.78
N ARG A 262 10.33 11.37 12.21
CA ARG A 262 8.95 10.94 12.41
C ARG A 262 8.97 9.60 13.14
N ILE A 263 8.13 9.47 14.14
CA ILE A 263 7.85 8.20 14.82
C ILE A 263 6.36 7.92 14.67
N GLY A 264 6.01 6.71 14.25
CA GLY A 264 4.64 6.26 14.05
C GLY A 264 4.33 5.01 14.86
N VAL A 265 3.09 4.94 15.34
CA VAL A 265 2.49 3.72 15.92
C VAL A 265 1.16 3.51 15.23
N SER A 266 0.86 2.28 14.85
CA SER A 266 -0.41 1.91 14.23
C SER A 266 -0.88 0.54 14.72
N GLY A 267 -2.16 0.27 14.57
CA GLY A 267 -2.70 -1.03 14.95
C GLY A 267 -4.05 -1.30 14.30
N TYR A 268 -4.43 -2.57 14.35
CA TYR A 268 -5.68 -3.09 13.84
C TYR A 268 -6.24 -4.11 14.82
N TYR A 269 -7.57 -4.13 14.94
CA TYR A 269 -8.29 -5.16 15.67
C TYR A 269 -9.61 -5.46 14.97
N GLY A 270 -9.89 -6.74 14.71
CA GLY A 270 -11.15 -7.20 14.11
C GLY A 270 -11.36 -8.69 14.25
N HIS A 271 -12.62 -9.11 14.08
CA HIS A 271 -12.99 -10.51 14.03
C HIS A 271 -13.05 -10.94 12.56
N THR A 272 -12.31 -11.98 12.18
CA THR A 272 -12.09 -12.32 10.77
C THR A 272 -12.82 -13.58 10.30
N PHE A 273 -13.04 -14.54 11.18
CA PHE A 273 -13.52 -15.88 10.83
C PHE A 273 -14.94 -15.89 10.24
N ARG A 274 -15.79 -14.94 10.65
CA ARG A 274 -17.17 -14.83 10.14
C ARG A 274 -17.32 -13.75 9.06
N ASN A 275 -16.24 -13.16 8.62
CA ASN A 275 -16.29 -12.19 7.53
C ASN A 275 -16.28 -12.89 6.16
N SER A 276 -17.18 -13.85 6.01
CA SER A 276 -17.39 -14.68 4.84
C SER A 276 -18.89 -14.86 4.62
N ILE A 277 -19.32 -15.23 3.39
CA ILE A 277 -20.72 -15.63 3.13
C ILE A 277 -20.94 -17.09 3.50
N LYS A 278 -19.92 -17.89 3.61
CA LYS A 278 -20.07 -19.27 4.05
C LYS A 278 -20.44 -19.29 5.52
N SER A 279 -21.52 -19.99 5.84
CA SER A 279 -21.90 -20.20 7.24
C SER A 279 -20.98 -21.26 7.85
N PRO A 280 -20.19 -20.94 8.89
CA PRO A 280 -19.45 -21.96 9.59
C PRO A 280 -20.42 -22.97 10.22
N GLY A 281 -20.08 -24.25 10.17
CA GLY A 281 -20.88 -25.30 10.82
C GLY A 281 -21.00 -25.05 12.33
N ALA A 282 -21.96 -25.74 12.98
CA ALA A 282 -22.20 -25.60 14.42
C ALA A 282 -20.97 -25.87 15.29
N SER A 283 -20.05 -26.72 14.83
CA SER A 283 -18.77 -27.05 15.50
C SER A 283 -17.80 -25.86 15.57
N TYR A 284 -18.02 -24.77 14.82
CA TYR A 284 -17.19 -23.57 14.79
C TYR A 284 -17.92 -22.35 15.35
N ALA A 285 -19.02 -22.54 16.06
CA ALA A 285 -19.84 -21.44 16.55
C ALA A 285 -19.08 -20.54 17.57
N ASP A 286 -18.09 -21.08 18.24
CA ASP A 286 -17.22 -20.43 19.22
C ASP A 286 -15.93 -19.84 18.62
N VAL A 287 -15.63 -20.11 17.35
CA VAL A 287 -14.44 -19.56 16.66
C VAL A 287 -14.71 -18.12 16.25
N SER A 288 -13.85 -17.21 16.67
CA SER A 288 -13.98 -15.78 16.31
C SER A 288 -12.92 -15.29 15.34
N GLY A 289 -11.73 -15.91 15.33
CA GLY A 289 -10.60 -15.44 14.56
C GLY A 289 -10.27 -13.97 14.89
N ALA A 290 -10.18 -13.62 16.16
CA ALA A 290 -9.84 -12.27 16.56
C ALA A 290 -8.38 -11.99 16.18
N LEU A 291 -8.19 -11.02 15.30
CA LEU A 291 -6.89 -10.58 14.83
C LEU A 291 -6.53 -9.24 15.46
N ALA A 292 -5.38 -9.20 16.12
CA ALA A 292 -4.77 -7.98 16.65
C ALA A 292 -3.42 -7.76 15.97
N ILE A 293 -3.20 -6.56 15.42
CA ILE A 293 -1.93 -6.14 14.82
C ILE A 293 -1.48 -4.86 15.50
N ILE A 294 -0.20 -4.76 15.82
CA ILE A 294 0.44 -3.53 16.27
C ILE A 294 1.74 -3.33 15.50
N SER A 295 1.98 -2.10 15.07
CA SER A 295 3.21 -1.72 14.36
C SER A 295 3.79 -0.44 14.94
N GLY A 296 5.10 -0.43 15.08
CA GLY A 296 5.88 0.76 15.36
C GLY A 296 6.85 1.04 14.23
N ASP A 297 6.97 2.29 13.81
CA ASP A 297 7.84 2.66 12.71
C ASP A 297 8.48 4.03 12.92
N PHE A 298 9.60 4.28 12.25
CA PHE A 298 10.24 5.59 12.26
C PHE A 298 10.87 5.92 10.90
N GLN A 299 11.03 7.20 10.65
CA GLN A 299 11.84 7.75 9.58
C GLN A 299 12.69 8.90 10.11
N LEU A 300 14.01 8.78 9.97
CA LEU A 300 14.96 9.84 10.26
C LEU A 300 15.54 10.38 8.95
N LYS A 301 15.36 11.69 8.71
CA LYS A 301 16.00 12.45 7.62
C LYS A 301 16.93 13.46 8.25
N ARG A 302 18.22 13.20 8.27
CA ARG A 302 19.20 14.09 8.86
C ARG A 302 20.49 14.09 8.05
N TRP A 303 21.06 15.27 7.83
CA TRP A 303 22.15 15.49 6.89
C TRP A 303 21.77 14.92 5.50
N ASN A 304 22.59 14.03 4.95
CA ASN A 304 22.33 13.35 3.67
C ASN A 304 21.82 11.91 3.86
N TRP A 305 21.38 11.55 5.09
CA TRP A 305 20.91 10.22 5.41
C TRP A 305 19.39 10.17 5.53
N ILE A 306 18.83 9.11 5.01
CA ILE A 306 17.45 8.70 5.28
C ILE A 306 17.52 7.29 5.86
N VAL A 307 17.05 7.16 7.11
CA VAL A 307 17.00 5.87 7.81
C VAL A 307 15.54 5.59 8.13
N ARG A 308 15.10 4.37 7.88
CA ARG A 308 13.75 3.90 8.16
C ARG A 308 13.82 2.55 8.86
N GLY A 309 12.85 2.29 9.72
CA GLY A 309 12.68 1.01 10.37
C GLY A 309 11.26 0.83 10.85
N ASN A 310 10.81 -0.41 10.87
CA ASN A 310 9.52 -0.80 11.41
C ASN A 310 9.60 -2.16 12.10
N VAL A 311 8.67 -2.36 13.01
CA VAL A 311 8.41 -3.63 13.69
C VAL A 311 6.91 -3.86 13.66
N VAL A 312 6.50 -5.05 13.28
CA VAL A 312 5.09 -5.47 13.26
C VAL A 312 4.96 -6.71 14.14
N TYR A 313 3.97 -6.69 14.99
CA TYR A 313 3.53 -7.87 15.76
C TYR A 313 2.06 -8.12 15.49
N ALA A 314 1.69 -9.36 15.22
CA ALA A 314 0.32 -9.74 14.98
C ALA A 314 -0.01 -11.04 15.75
N HIS A 315 -1.25 -11.14 16.20
CA HIS A 315 -1.79 -12.31 16.89
C HIS A 315 -3.18 -12.63 16.36
N LEU A 316 -3.37 -13.88 15.95
CA LEU A 316 -4.65 -14.43 15.51
C LEU A 316 -5.12 -15.46 16.54
N SER A 317 -6.31 -15.27 17.12
CA SER A 317 -6.93 -16.28 17.97
C SER A 317 -7.48 -17.43 17.12
N ASP A 318 -7.58 -18.61 17.72
CA ASP A 318 -8.12 -19.82 17.10
C ASP A 318 -7.42 -20.20 15.77
N ALA A 319 -6.13 -19.84 15.61
CA ALA A 319 -5.39 -20.03 14.38
C ALA A 319 -5.32 -21.52 13.96
N ASP A 320 -5.22 -22.42 14.93
CA ASP A 320 -5.21 -23.89 14.74
C ASP A 320 -6.55 -24.45 14.25
N ARG A 321 -7.62 -23.68 14.32
CA ARG A 321 -8.97 -24.05 13.88
C ARG A 321 -9.39 -23.33 12.60
N ILE A 322 -8.62 -22.35 12.14
CA ILE A 322 -8.88 -21.51 10.97
C ILE A 322 -8.08 -22.00 9.78
N SER A 323 -6.87 -22.52 10.02
CA SER A 323 -5.92 -23.02 8.99
C SER A 323 -6.29 -24.41 8.46
#